data_511aaa4f609e195a58a483fcfe4f6565
#
_entry.id   511aaa4f609e195a58a483fcfe4f6565
#
_cell.length_a   1.000
_cell.length_b   1.000
_cell.length_c   1.000
_cell.angle_alpha   90.00
_cell.angle_beta   90.00
_cell.angle_gamma   90.00
#
_symmetry.space_group_name_H-M   'P 1'
#
loop_
_entity.id
_entity.type
_entity.pdbx_description
1 polymer ?
#
loop_
_entity_poly.entity_id
_entity_poly.type
_entity_poly.pdbx_seq_one_letter_code
_entity_poly.pdbx_strand_id
1 'polypeptide(L)'
;MSALKLGVVTAAAALMLAGCGKGDVADVSLGSFTFKDITVNAFVDPEVPGVTCHVASIESPLSLTDPSESAVSCRQTGEITPAMIERIKTSGSDGDVIFSKSKSVFLKRLKIRRIFDAKNQTLIYISYATKETTGSFEHSISTIPLWGTAAYVKPVSAAGESGGAQSRF
;
A
#
# COMPACT_ATOMS: atom_id res chain seq x y z
N MET A 1 -47.77 44.14 26.46
CA MET A 1 -48.14 42.87 25.81
C MET A 1 -47.05 42.56 24.79
N SER A 2 -46.01 41.87 25.24
CA SER A 2 -44.84 41.58 24.39
C SER A 2 -44.87 40.11 24.03
N ALA A 3 -45.01 39.80 22.76
CA ALA A 3 -44.96 38.47 22.22
C ALA A 3 -43.52 38.01 22.05
N LEU A 4 -43.17 37.00 22.88
CA LEU A 4 -41.85 36.34 22.85
C LEU A 4 -41.84 35.34 21.69
N LYS A 5 -41.08 35.64 20.64
CA LYS A 5 -40.85 34.72 19.52
C LYS A 5 -39.74 33.75 19.90
N LEU A 6 -40.14 32.49 20.19
CA LEU A 6 -39.27 31.38 20.44
C LEU A 6 -38.76 30.84 19.11
N GLY A 7 -37.51 31.14 18.78
CA GLY A 7 -36.84 30.62 17.60
C GLY A 7 -36.27 29.20 17.92
N VAL A 8 -36.83 28.19 17.29
CA VAL A 8 -36.29 26.83 17.33
C VAL A 8 -35.11 26.75 16.40
N VAL A 9 -33.91 26.69 16.97
CA VAL A 9 -32.68 26.36 16.23
C VAL A 9 -32.56 24.86 16.13
N THR A 10 -32.96 24.28 15.01
CA THR A 10 -32.70 22.88 14.67
C THR A 10 -31.22 22.74 14.29
N ALA A 11 -30.39 22.32 15.25
CA ALA A 11 -29.04 21.86 15.00
C ALA A 11 -29.09 20.50 14.29
N ALA A 12 -28.90 20.51 12.97
CA ALA A 12 -28.65 19.29 12.19
C ALA A 12 -27.26 18.77 12.56
N ALA A 13 -27.18 17.85 13.51
CA ALA A 13 -25.99 17.08 13.78
C ALA A 13 -25.77 16.12 12.61
N ALA A 14 -24.90 16.51 11.66
CA ALA A 14 -24.36 15.59 10.68
C ALA A 14 -23.47 14.57 11.41
N LEU A 15 -24.04 13.41 11.73
CA LEU A 15 -23.25 12.25 12.13
C LEU A 15 -22.40 11.85 10.94
N MET A 16 -21.13 12.26 10.95
CA MET A 16 -20.10 11.62 10.17
C MET A 16 -19.97 10.20 10.71
N LEU A 17 -20.66 9.26 10.08
CA LEU A 17 -20.31 7.85 10.22
C LEU A 17 -18.92 7.68 9.59
N ALA A 18 -17.89 7.86 10.41
CA ALA A 18 -16.59 7.30 10.12
C ALA A 18 -16.78 5.77 10.17
N GLY A 19 -17.19 5.20 9.05
CA GLY A 19 -17.20 3.78 8.85
C GLY A 19 -15.75 3.30 8.98
N CYS A 20 -15.39 2.71 10.11
CA CYS A 20 -14.29 1.76 10.19
C CYS A 20 -14.70 0.56 9.32
N GLY A 21 -14.74 0.76 8.01
CA GLY A 21 -14.85 -0.31 7.05
C GLY A 21 -13.60 -1.16 7.19
N LYS A 22 -13.76 -2.44 7.51
CA LYS A 22 -12.76 -3.44 7.14
C LYS A 22 -12.38 -3.08 5.71
N GLY A 23 -11.09 -2.94 5.43
CA GLY A 23 -10.60 -2.51 4.11
C GLY A 23 -10.86 -3.53 2.99
N ASP A 24 -11.90 -4.34 3.11
CA ASP A 24 -12.34 -5.31 2.12
C ASP A 24 -13.02 -4.56 0.98
N VAL A 25 -12.41 -4.60 -0.19
CA VAL A 25 -12.92 -3.95 -1.41
C VAL A 25 -13.87 -4.89 -2.15
N ALA A 26 -13.53 -6.18 -2.22
CA ALA A 26 -14.28 -7.20 -2.91
C ALA A 26 -13.88 -8.61 -2.46
N ASP A 27 -14.83 -9.53 -2.61
CA ASP A 27 -14.63 -10.97 -2.48
C ASP A 27 -15.04 -11.64 -3.79
N VAL A 28 -14.19 -12.53 -4.30
CA VAL A 28 -14.44 -13.31 -5.51
C VAL A 28 -14.45 -14.78 -5.15
N SER A 29 -15.64 -15.41 -5.22
CA SER A 29 -15.77 -16.83 -4.94
C SER A 29 -15.13 -17.69 -6.02
N LEU A 30 -14.34 -18.67 -5.61
CA LEU A 30 -13.69 -19.64 -6.49
C LEU A 30 -14.58 -20.86 -6.78
N GLY A 31 -15.86 -20.79 -6.42
CA GLY A 31 -16.87 -21.80 -6.67
C GLY A 31 -17.39 -22.50 -5.41
N SER A 32 -18.62 -22.96 -5.49
CA SER A 32 -19.38 -23.50 -4.35
C SER A 32 -18.79 -24.76 -3.70
N PHE A 33 -17.89 -25.45 -4.40
CA PHE A 33 -17.27 -26.67 -3.91
C PHE A 33 -15.84 -26.46 -3.36
N THR A 34 -15.24 -25.29 -3.58
CA THR A 34 -13.85 -25.04 -3.16
C THR A 34 -13.75 -24.50 -1.75
N PHE A 35 -14.81 -23.87 -1.22
CA PHE A 35 -14.81 -23.12 0.04
C PHE A 35 -13.65 -22.14 0.14
N LYS A 36 -13.25 -21.57 -1.02
CA LYS A 36 -12.16 -20.61 -1.13
C LYS A 36 -12.65 -19.36 -1.84
N ASP A 37 -12.27 -18.22 -1.31
CA ASP A 37 -12.56 -16.92 -1.88
C ASP A 37 -11.29 -16.11 -2.04
N ILE A 38 -11.22 -15.29 -3.10
CA ILE A 38 -10.19 -14.27 -3.22
C ILE A 38 -10.72 -13.00 -2.59
N THR A 39 -10.12 -12.59 -1.48
CA THR A 39 -10.45 -11.33 -0.82
C THR A 39 -9.49 -10.25 -1.27
N VAL A 40 -10.03 -9.11 -1.68
CA VAL A 40 -9.26 -7.92 -2.04
C VAL A 40 -9.40 -6.88 -0.93
N ASN A 41 -8.28 -6.52 -0.31
CA ASN A 41 -8.21 -5.48 0.71
C ASN A 41 -7.48 -4.27 0.17
N ALA A 42 -7.90 -3.07 0.57
CA ALA A 42 -7.17 -1.84 0.30
C ALA A 42 -6.65 -1.23 1.61
N PHE A 43 -5.47 -0.64 1.56
CA PHE A 43 -4.93 0.17 2.65
C PHE A 43 -4.07 1.31 2.10
N VAL A 44 -3.97 2.37 2.88
CA VAL A 44 -3.11 3.51 2.61
C VAL A 44 -1.81 3.34 3.38
N ASP A 45 -0.68 3.66 2.76
CA ASP A 45 0.61 3.65 3.47
C ASP A 45 0.58 4.72 4.59
N PRO A 46 0.79 4.33 5.86
CA PRO A 46 0.66 5.25 6.98
C PRO A 46 1.69 6.39 6.98
N GLU A 47 2.88 6.17 6.43
CA GLU A 47 3.94 7.18 6.35
C GLU A 47 3.97 7.93 5.00
N VAL A 48 3.37 7.32 3.97
CA VAL A 48 3.27 7.89 2.62
C VAL A 48 1.80 7.85 2.18
N PRO A 49 0.92 8.66 2.78
CA PRO A 49 -0.53 8.61 2.53
C PRO A 49 -0.93 8.92 1.08
N GLY A 50 0.01 9.39 0.26
CA GLY A 50 -0.15 9.49 -1.19
C GLY A 50 -0.13 8.16 -1.93
N VAL A 51 0.01 7.03 -1.23
CA VAL A 51 0.05 5.68 -1.82
C VAL A 51 -1.04 4.82 -1.25
N THR A 52 -1.82 4.18 -2.13
CA THR A 52 -2.80 3.15 -1.80
C THR A 52 -2.37 1.81 -2.39
N CYS A 53 -2.41 0.77 -1.58
CA CYS A 53 -2.12 -0.59 -1.96
C CYS A 53 -3.39 -1.45 -1.93
N HIS A 54 -3.56 -2.30 -2.94
CA HIS A 54 -4.55 -3.36 -2.98
C HIS A 54 -3.85 -4.71 -2.82
N VAL A 55 -4.40 -5.55 -1.99
CA VAL A 55 -3.86 -6.88 -1.68
C VAL A 55 -4.92 -7.91 -1.94
N ALA A 56 -4.69 -8.76 -2.91
CA ALA A 56 -5.51 -9.94 -3.15
C ALA A 56 -4.90 -11.13 -2.40
N SER A 57 -5.74 -11.91 -1.74
CA SER A 57 -5.29 -13.11 -1.02
C SER A 57 -6.41 -14.13 -0.94
N ILE A 58 -6.05 -15.41 -0.98
CA ILE A 58 -7.02 -16.49 -0.81
C ILE A 58 -7.39 -16.64 0.67
N GLU A 59 -8.67 -16.74 0.95
CA GLU A 59 -9.22 -17.08 2.26
C GLU A 59 -10.01 -18.38 2.19
N SER A 60 -9.86 -19.22 3.21
CA SER A 60 -10.63 -20.45 3.34
C SER A 60 -10.95 -20.70 4.82
N PRO A 61 -12.24 -20.68 5.19
CA PRO A 61 -12.65 -20.86 6.60
C PRO A 61 -12.41 -22.26 7.13
N LEU A 62 -12.30 -23.25 6.25
CA LEU A 62 -12.27 -24.67 6.63
C LEU A 62 -10.94 -25.37 6.31
N SER A 63 -9.99 -24.71 5.68
CA SER A 63 -8.79 -25.42 5.24
C SER A 63 -7.60 -25.21 6.16
N LEU A 64 -6.98 -26.34 6.52
CA LEU A 64 -5.62 -26.39 7.04
C LEU A 64 -4.58 -26.08 5.94
N THR A 65 -5.05 -25.91 4.69
CA THR A 65 -4.20 -25.60 3.55
C THR A 65 -3.76 -24.14 3.57
N ASP A 66 -2.61 -23.92 3.00
CA ASP A 66 -1.87 -22.68 3.07
C ASP A 66 -2.41 -21.59 2.14
N PRO A 67 -3.01 -20.54 2.65
CA PRO A 67 -3.29 -19.35 1.85
C PRO A 67 -2.05 -18.43 1.82
N SER A 68 -0.89 -18.92 1.42
CA SER A 68 0.31 -18.10 1.27
C SER A 68 0.23 -17.22 0.02
N GLU A 69 -0.61 -17.61 -0.94
CA GLU A 69 -0.80 -16.87 -2.18
C GLU A 69 -1.37 -15.49 -1.92
N SER A 70 -0.59 -14.49 -2.27
CA SER A 70 -0.99 -13.09 -2.19
C SER A 70 -0.32 -12.26 -3.28
N ALA A 71 -1.08 -11.33 -3.82
CA ALA A 71 -0.58 -10.33 -4.75
C ALA A 71 -0.74 -8.94 -4.18
N VAL A 72 0.24 -8.06 -4.39
CA VAL A 72 0.17 -6.65 -4.02
C VAL A 72 0.27 -5.77 -5.26
N SER A 73 -0.59 -4.76 -5.33
CA SER A 73 -0.52 -3.70 -6.31
C SER A 73 -0.69 -2.36 -5.61
N CYS A 74 0.34 -1.53 -5.65
CA CYS A 74 0.33 -0.20 -5.06
C CYS A 74 0.35 0.86 -6.16
N ARG A 75 -0.35 1.97 -5.91
CA ARG A 75 -0.40 3.10 -6.85
C ARG A 75 -0.31 4.41 -6.09
N GLN A 76 0.24 5.41 -6.75
CA GLN A 76 0.10 6.79 -6.30
C GLN A 76 -1.38 7.19 -6.44
N THR A 77 -1.97 7.63 -5.34
CA THR A 77 -3.37 8.10 -5.26
C THR A 77 -3.48 9.49 -4.68
N GLY A 78 -2.35 10.06 -4.28
CA GLY A 78 -2.24 11.41 -3.75
C GLY A 78 -0.83 11.95 -3.89
N GLU A 79 -0.57 13.08 -3.25
CA GLU A 79 0.74 13.73 -3.29
C GLU A 79 1.77 12.94 -2.49
N ILE A 80 2.99 12.81 -3.03
CA ILE A 80 4.16 12.28 -2.32
C ILE A 80 5.15 13.44 -2.15
N THR A 81 5.37 13.83 -0.90
CA THR A 81 6.19 15.01 -0.56
C THR A 81 7.61 14.62 -0.13
N PRO A 82 8.59 15.53 -0.23
CA PRO A 82 9.94 15.31 0.29
C PRO A 82 9.95 14.93 1.78
N ALA A 83 9.10 15.54 2.59
CA ALA A 83 9.01 15.27 4.02
C ALA A 83 8.56 13.82 4.33
N MET A 84 7.72 13.22 3.48
CA MET A 84 7.35 11.80 3.61
C MET A 84 8.55 10.92 3.34
N ILE A 85 9.32 11.21 2.30
CA ILE A 85 10.50 10.43 1.95
C ILE A 85 11.60 10.55 3.01
N GLU A 86 11.83 11.73 3.57
CA GLU A 86 12.81 11.91 4.66
C GLU A 86 12.45 11.06 5.90
N ARG A 87 11.17 10.96 6.27
CA ARG A 87 10.75 10.09 7.39
C ARG A 87 11.08 8.63 7.16
N ILE A 88 10.86 8.12 5.95
CA ILE A 88 11.08 6.70 5.64
C ILE A 88 12.55 6.36 5.34
N LYS A 89 13.40 7.33 5.01
CA LYS A 89 14.85 7.11 4.81
C LYS A 89 15.58 6.66 6.08
N THR A 90 15.01 6.95 7.25
CA THR A 90 15.57 6.54 8.53
C THR A 90 15.37 5.07 8.84
N SER A 91 14.45 4.41 8.12
CA SER A 91 14.28 2.96 8.20
C SER A 91 15.51 2.26 7.62
N GLY A 92 15.97 1.20 8.27
CA GLY A 92 17.13 0.43 7.80
C GLY A 92 16.94 -0.11 6.37
N SER A 93 18.00 -0.73 5.83
CA SER A 93 18.00 -1.33 4.48
C SER A 93 16.85 -2.30 4.24
N ASP A 94 16.32 -2.89 5.30
CA ASP A 94 15.20 -3.84 5.24
C ASP A 94 13.84 -3.16 5.09
N GLY A 95 13.74 -1.85 5.29
CA GLY A 95 12.48 -1.09 5.25
C GLY A 95 11.52 -1.44 6.39
N ASP A 96 10.27 -0.97 6.29
CA ASP A 96 9.25 -1.07 7.33
C ASP A 96 8.12 -2.02 6.98
N VAL A 97 7.63 -2.78 7.97
CA VAL A 97 6.38 -3.52 7.82
C VAL A 97 5.21 -2.57 8.04
N ILE A 98 4.51 -2.24 6.95
CA ILE A 98 3.41 -1.27 6.95
C ILE A 98 2.02 -1.91 7.03
N PHE A 99 1.94 -3.22 6.80
CA PHE A 99 0.70 -3.98 6.88
C PHE A 99 0.98 -5.39 7.38
N SER A 100 0.06 -5.91 8.22
CA SER A 100 0.12 -7.31 8.68
C SER A 100 -1.29 -7.83 8.92
N LYS A 101 -1.67 -8.92 8.24
CA LYS A 101 -2.95 -9.62 8.43
C LYS A 101 -2.68 -11.05 8.89
N SER A 102 -3.32 -11.46 9.98
CA SER A 102 -3.29 -12.88 10.42
C SER A 102 -4.15 -13.71 9.47
N LYS A 103 -3.61 -14.83 8.99
CA LYS A 103 -4.27 -15.68 7.99
C LYS A 103 -4.76 -17.01 8.56
N SER A 104 -4.30 -17.41 9.74
CA SER A 104 -4.75 -18.67 10.37
C SER A 104 -4.46 -18.70 11.86
N VAL A 105 -5.12 -19.64 12.56
CA VAL A 105 -4.86 -20.01 13.96
C VAL A 105 -3.41 -20.53 14.17
N PHE A 106 -2.71 -20.94 13.12
CA PHE A 106 -1.33 -21.44 13.17
C PHE A 106 -0.26 -20.35 13.00
N LEU A 107 -0.56 -19.10 13.33
CA LEU A 107 0.38 -17.99 13.36
C LEU A 107 0.96 -17.58 11.97
N LYS A 108 0.28 -17.92 10.89
CA LYS A 108 0.65 -17.42 9.56
C LYS A 108 0.20 -15.97 9.43
N ARG A 109 1.09 -15.15 8.93
CA ARG A 109 0.79 -13.73 8.69
C ARG A 109 1.23 -13.34 7.30
N LEU A 110 0.34 -12.69 6.59
CA LEU A 110 0.69 -11.90 5.43
C LEU A 110 1.26 -10.56 5.92
N LYS A 111 2.42 -10.21 5.46
CA LYS A 111 3.05 -8.92 5.72
C LYS A 111 3.32 -8.19 4.43
N ILE A 112 3.24 -6.86 4.49
CA ILE A 112 3.72 -5.99 3.42
C ILE A 112 4.78 -5.08 4.00
N ARG A 113 5.90 -5.05 3.32
CA ARG A 113 7.05 -4.24 3.68
C ARG A 113 7.26 -3.18 2.61
N ARG A 114 7.49 -1.94 3.05
CA ARG A 114 7.92 -0.84 2.19
C ARG A 114 9.43 -0.70 2.32
N ILE A 115 10.10 -0.56 1.17
CA ILE A 115 11.54 -0.26 1.04
C ILE A 115 11.67 0.97 0.17
N PHE A 116 12.60 1.87 0.49
CA PHE A 116 12.93 2.99 -0.37
C PHE A 116 14.26 2.75 -1.09
N ASP A 117 14.21 2.59 -2.40
CA ASP A 117 15.37 2.57 -3.26
C ASP A 117 15.77 4.02 -3.58
N ALA A 118 16.71 4.55 -2.81
CA ALA A 118 17.17 5.93 -2.95
C ALA A 118 17.87 6.18 -4.28
N LYS A 119 18.59 5.18 -4.81
CA LYS A 119 19.33 5.29 -6.07
C LYS A 119 18.37 5.47 -7.26
N ASN A 120 17.31 4.71 -7.29
CA ASN A 120 16.32 4.76 -8.36
C ASN A 120 15.09 5.63 -8.00
N GLN A 121 15.11 6.26 -6.83
CA GLN A 121 14.02 7.12 -6.32
C GLN A 121 12.67 6.41 -6.45
N THR A 122 12.58 5.20 -5.90
CA THR A 122 11.42 4.31 -6.06
C THR A 122 11.01 3.73 -4.71
N LEU A 123 9.72 3.77 -4.43
CA LEU A 123 9.12 3.03 -3.32
C LEU A 123 8.83 1.61 -3.79
N ILE A 124 9.29 0.63 -3.04
CA ILE A 124 9.10 -0.80 -3.30
C ILE A 124 8.22 -1.37 -2.20
N TYR A 125 7.17 -2.08 -2.58
CA TYR A 125 6.26 -2.77 -1.68
C TYR A 125 6.34 -4.26 -1.95
N ILE A 126 6.69 -5.04 -0.93
CA ILE A 126 6.81 -6.50 -1.03
C ILE A 126 5.78 -7.13 -0.10
N SER A 127 4.88 -7.95 -0.63
CA SER A 127 4.05 -8.85 0.15
C SER A 127 4.73 -10.20 0.31
N TYR A 128 4.65 -10.79 1.50
CA TYR A 128 5.22 -12.11 1.77
C TYR A 128 4.52 -12.79 2.95
N ALA A 129 4.49 -14.11 2.92
CA ALA A 129 4.04 -14.94 4.04
C ALA A 129 5.18 -15.18 5.03
N THR A 130 4.86 -15.22 6.34
CA THR A 130 5.88 -15.40 7.39
C THR A 130 6.22 -16.87 7.68
N LYS A 131 5.47 -17.80 7.11
CA LYS A 131 5.74 -19.24 7.24
C LYS A 131 5.65 -19.90 5.88
N GLU A 132 6.62 -20.74 5.63
CA GLU A 132 6.61 -21.71 4.54
C GLU A 132 5.68 -22.86 4.88
N THR A 133 4.92 -23.37 3.91
CA THR A 133 4.03 -24.51 4.11
C THR A 133 4.17 -25.59 3.08
N THR A 134 4.65 -25.28 1.88
CA THR A 134 4.83 -26.24 0.79
C THR A 134 6.17 -26.05 0.07
N GLY A 135 7.19 -25.59 0.77
CA GLY A 135 8.52 -25.38 0.22
C GLY A 135 8.71 -24.08 -0.56
N SER A 136 7.78 -23.13 -0.42
CA SER A 136 7.87 -21.83 -1.08
C SER A 136 7.39 -20.69 -0.16
N PHE A 137 8.21 -19.64 -0.05
CA PHE A 137 7.78 -18.35 0.50
C PHE A 137 7.23 -17.51 -0.66
N GLU A 138 5.93 -17.60 -0.88
CA GLU A 138 5.30 -16.79 -1.91
C GLU A 138 5.39 -15.32 -1.57
N HIS A 139 5.77 -14.56 -2.57
CA HIS A 139 5.92 -13.11 -2.46
C HIS A 139 5.53 -12.43 -3.76
N SER A 140 5.14 -11.17 -3.65
CA SER A 140 4.88 -10.32 -4.80
C SER A 140 5.45 -8.92 -4.56
N ILE A 141 5.71 -8.20 -5.64
CA ILE A 141 6.34 -6.88 -5.61
C ILE A 141 5.51 -5.87 -6.38
N SER A 142 5.42 -4.66 -5.86
CA SER A 142 4.89 -3.49 -6.54
C SER A 142 5.82 -2.31 -6.34
N THR A 143 6.01 -1.49 -7.36
CA THR A 143 6.92 -0.35 -7.32
C THR A 143 6.22 0.94 -7.73
N ILE A 144 6.59 2.04 -7.07
CA ILE A 144 6.10 3.38 -7.37
C ILE A 144 7.30 4.30 -7.52
N PRO A 145 7.63 4.74 -8.75
CA PRO A 145 8.70 5.70 -8.95
C PRO A 145 8.27 7.07 -8.40
N LEU A 146 9.21 7.83 -7.87
CA LEU A 146 8.94 9.21 -7.43
C LEU A 146 8.84 10.19 -8.61
N TRP A 147 9.13 9.75 -9.83
CA TRP A 147 8.99 10.56 -11.02
C TRP A 147 7.59 11.20 -11.12
N GLY A 148 7.56 12.50 -11.35
CA GLY A 148 6.30 13.25 -11.42
C GLY A 148 5.69 13.62 -10.07
N THR A 149 6.33 13.27 -8.95
CA THR A 149 5.90 13.70 -7.60
C THR A 149 6.72 14.90 -7.12
N ALA A 150 6.23 15.59 -6.08
CA ALA A 150 6.98 16.67 -5.41
C ALA A 150 8.28 16.16 -4.74
N ALA A 151 8.34 14.88 -4.41
CA ALA A 151 9.50 14.26 -3.78
C ALA A 151 10.63 13.87 -4.76
N TYR A 152 10.39 13.95 -6.07
CA TYR A 152 11.39 13.59 -7.07
C TYR A 152 12.53 14.60 -7.12
N VAL A 153 13.75 14.12 -6.94
CA VAL A 153 14.96 14.93 -7.07
C VAL A 153 15.53 14.72 -8.48
N LYS A 154 15.54 15.78 -9.29
CA LYS A 154 16.16 15.70 -10.62
C LYS A 154 17.64 15.36 -10.46
N PRO A 155 18.16 14.34 -11.18
CA PRO A 155 19.58 14.10 -11.22
C PRO A 155 20.28 15.39 -11.71
N VAL A 156 21.32 15.80 -10.99
CA VAL A 156 22.18 16.86 -11.50
C VAL A 156 22.82 16.30 -12.77
N SER A 157 22.38 16.80 -13.94
CA SER A 157 23.09 16.48 -15.17
C SER A 157 24.53 16.95 -14.97
N ALA A 158 25.50 16.05 -15.12
CA ALA A 158 26.88 16.45 -15.20
C ALA A 158 27.00 17.40 -16.41
N ALA A 159 26.93 18.70 -16.12
CA ALA A 159 27.16 19.73 -17.11
C ALA A 159 28.64 19.63 -17.49
N GLY A 160 28.94 19.13 -18.68
CA GLY A 160 30.27 19.23 -19.24
C GLY A 160 30.86 17.95 -19.82
N GLU A 161 30.19 17.33 -20.77
CA GLU A 161 30.92 16.65 -21.87
C GLU A 161 30.34 17.13 -23.20
N SER A 162 30.59 18.42 -23.46
CA SER A 162 30.67 18.91 -24.83
C SER A 162 32.05 18.51 -25.37
N GLY A 163 32.22 17.26 -25.74
CA GLY A 163 33.41 16.69 -26.33
C GLY A 163 33.06 16.21 -27.73
N GLY A 164 33.24 17.09 -28.73
CA GLY A 164 33.55 16.93 -30.10
C GLY A 164 33.51 15.50 -30.68
N ALA A 165 32.37 15.09 -31.24
CA ALA A 165 32.39 14.09 -32.29
C ALA A 165 32.90 14.76 -33.57
N GLN A 166 34.18 14.78 -33.76
CA GLN A 166 34.77 15.03 -35.08
C GLN A 166 34.39 13.86 -35.98
N SER A 167 33.58 14.18 -36.99
CA SER A 167 33.46 13.35 -38.17
C SER A 167 34.82 13.09 -38.81
N ARG A 168 35.18 11.85 -38.99
CA ARG A 168 36.16 11.44 -40.03
C ARG A 168 35.63 10.17 -40.70
N PHE A 169 35.26 10.41 -41.96
CA PHE A 169 35.16 9.51 -43.10
C PHE A 169 34.49 8.15 -42.93
#